data_071022659087642bb8b552515401ba4c
#
_entry.id   071022659087642bb8b552515401ba4c
#
_cell.length_a   1.000
_cell.length_b   1.000
_cell.length_c   1.000
_cell.angle_alpha   90.00
_cell.angle_beta   90.00
_cell.angle_gamma   90.00
#
_symmetry.space_group_name_H-M   'P 1'
#
loop_
_entity.id
_entity.type
_entity.pdbx_description
1 polymer ?
#
loop_
_entity_poly.entity_id
_entity_poly.type
_entity_poly.pdbx_seq_one_letter_code
_entity_poly.pdbx_strand_id
1 'polypeptide(L)'
;EVLHTINACGHVEVYPSLYALLPNSSELTDAMDVARGGQFMSIPNPYPDEAWYHYDDWTCDYECMAMEYLYWCVVTNMGILADTETCNGIANEWEPCSLELFESTDILMFNLVTNSENKLPQLAPDGNYCTEQVDTDSEIIPGDYPLLSLYPNPFNPTSTIQFHIGIEAQFILSLLQIIDINGHIVETLVNGKLHPGDHEINWDASDFPSGVYFVQLKTGNKIKTEKIILLK
;
A
#
# COMPACT_ATOMS: atom_id res chain seq x y z
N GLU A 1 -2.83 14.45 -4.15
CA GLU A 1 -4.01 13.59 -4.40
C GLU A 1 -3.72 12.10 -4.21
N VAL A 2 -2.65 11.52 -4.81
CA VAL A 2 -2.35 10.06 -4.66
C VAL A 2 -2.07 9.71 -3.21
N LEU A 3 -1.29 10.53 -2.49
CA LEU A 3 -0.98 10.28 -1.08
C LEU A 3 -2.23 10.33 -0.19
N HIS A 4 -3.14 11.29 -0.44
CA HIS A 4 -4.43 11.36 0.25
C HIS A 4 -5.26 10.09 0.04
N THR A 5 -5.33 9.59 -1.20
CA THR A 5 -6.06 8.36 -1.50
C THR A 5 -5.47 7.15 -0.77
N ILE A 6 -4.13 7.00 -0.76
CA ILE A 6 -3.45 5.92 -0.04
C ILE A 6 -3.73 6.01 1.46
N ASN A 7 -3.67 7.21 2.04
CA ASN A 7 -3.90 7.41 3.47
C ASN A 7 -5.37 7.15 3.83
N ALA A 8 -6.33 7.77 3.13
CA ALA A 8 -7.75 7.65 3.44
C ALA A 8 -8.32 6.26 3.22
N CYS A 9 -7.94 5.57 2.12
CA CYS A 9 -8.46 4.25 1.78
C CYS A 9 -7.55 3.10 2.25
N GLY A 10 -6.38 3.39 2.78
CA GLY A 10 -5.40 2.40 3.23
C GLY A 10 -5.09 2.53 4.71
N HIS A 11 -4.29 3.53 5.09
CA HIS A 11 -3.80 3.64 6.47
C HIS A 11 -4.93 3.80 7.49
N VAL A 12 -5.94 4.62 7.20
CA VAL A 12 -7.10 4.84 8.10
C VAL A 12 -7.85 3.53 8.36
N GLU A 13 -8.07 2.72 7.33
CA GLU A 13 -8.81 1.47 7.45
C GLU A 13 -8.00 0.34 8.11
N VAL A 14 -6.70 0.26 7.81
CA VAL A 14 -5.83 -0.83 8.27
C VAL A 14 -5.26 -0.57 9.66
N TYR A 15 -4.98 0.68 10.01
CA TYR A 15 -4.37 1.10 11.27
C TYR A 15 -5.20 2.19 11.97
N PRO A 16 -6.47 1.94 12.32
CA PRO A 16 -7.36 2.98 12.83
C PRO A 16 -6.89 3.61 14.14
N SER A 17 -6.18 2.89 15.02
CA SER A 17 -5.62 3.47 16.23
C SER A 17 -4.54 4.53 15.97
N LEU A 18 -3.88 4.47 14.82
CA LEU A 18 -2.85 5.43 14.43
C LEU A 18 -3.42 6.56 13.55
N TYR A 19 -4.36 6.26 12.65
CA TYR A 19 -4.74 7.15 11.55
C TYR A 19 -6.23 7.41 11.37
N ALA A 20 -7.12 6.92 12.26
CA ALA A 20 -8.54 7.27 12.16
C ALA A 20 -8.73 8.79 12.24
N LEU A 21 -9.73 9.32 11.52
CA LEU A 21 -9.86 10.76 11.27
C LEU A 21 -10.86 11.46 12.21
N LEU A 22 -11.65 10.71 12.99
CA LEU A 22 -12.61 11.30 13.91
C LEU A 22 -11.92 11.87 15.15
N PRO A 23 -12.45 12.91 15.78
CA PRO A 23 -11.88 13.49 16.99
C PRO A 23 -11.61 12.46 18.09
N ASN A 24 -10.42 12.52 18.69
CA ASN A 24 -9.94 11.61 19.75
C ASN A 24 -9.99 10.11 19.36
N SER A 25 -9.85 9.79 18.08
CA SER A 25 -9.94 8.40 17.61
C SER A 25 -8.59 7.76 17.28
N SER A 26 -7.51 8.55 17.19
CA SER A 26 -6.19 8.07 16.79
C SER A 26 -5.06 8.97 17.28
N GLU A 27 -3.83 8.46 17.24
CA GLU A 27 -2.62 9.25 17.52
C GLU A 27 -2.48 10.44 16.55
N LEU A 28 -2.91 10.29 15.29
CA LEU A 28 -2.95 11.36 14.30
C LEU A 28 -3.83 12.52 14.75
N THR A 29 -5.06 12.25 15.15
CA THR A 29 -6.03 13.30 15.54
C THR A 29 -5.66 13.96 16.85
N ASP A 30 -5.08 13.22 17.78
CA ASP A 30 -4.58 13.77 19.05
C ASP A 30 -3.38 14.71 18.79
N ALA A 31 -2.46 14.33 17.89
CA ALA A 31 -1.34 15.17 17.50
C ALA A 31 -1.79 16.42 16.72
N MET A 32 -2.75 16.28 15.81
CA MET A 32 -3.31 17.42 15.07
C MET A 32 -3.95 18.44 16.01
N ASP A 33 -4.70 18.01 17.01
CA ASP A 33 -5.32 18.92 17.96
C ASP A 33 -4.27 19.70 18.75
N VAL A 34 -3.14 19.09 19.08
CA VAL A 34 -1.99 19.79 19.68
C VAL A 34 -1.38 20.78 18.68
N ALA A 35 -1.15 20.37 17.44
CA ALA A 35 -0.54 21.20 16.40
C ALA A 35 -1.37 22.45 16.06
N ARG A 36 -2.68 22.37 16.20
CA ARG A 36 -3.63 23.48 15.96
C ARG A 36 -3.88 24.34 17.20
N GLY A 37 -3.30 24.00 18.36
CA GLY A 37 -3.55 24.67 19.63
C GLY A 37 -4.92 24.37 20.23
N GLY A 38 -5.62 23.32 19.77
CA GLY A 38 -6.91 22.87 20.28
C GLY A 38 -7.73 22.03 19.32
N GLN A 39 -8.77 21.37 19.87
CA GLN A 39 -9.72 20.59 19.07
C GLN A 39 -10.77 21.48 18.43
N PHE A 40 -10.61 21.79 17.16
CA PHE A 40 -11.52 22.62 16.39
C PHE A 40 -12.24 21.79 15.32
N MET A 41 -13.58 21.74 15.36
CA MET A 41 -14.40 21.03 14.36
C MET A 41 -14.50 21.78 13.02
N SER A 42 -14.14 23.04 13.01
CA SER A 42 -14.03 23.91 11.84
C SER A 42 -12.79 24.79 11.99
N ILE A 43 -12.37 25.44 10.92
CA ILE A 43 -11.19 26.30 10.92
C ILE A 43 -11.40 27.48 11.89
N PRO A 44 -10.53 27.63 12.90
CA PRO A 44 -10.55 28.81 13.77
C PRO A 44 -10.04 30.04 13.05
N ASN A 45 -10.54 31.21 13.40
CA ASN A 45 -10.07 32.47 12.85
C ASN A 45 -10.04 33.56 13.94
N PRO A 46 -8.86 33.92 14.45
CA PRO A 46 -7.52 33.36 14.13
C PRO A 46 -7.27 32.00 14.80
N TYR A 47 -6.23 31.30 14.38
CA TYR A 47 -5.62 30.20 15.15
C TYR A 47 -4.98 30.73 16.44
N PRO A 48 -4.84 29.91 17.48
CA PRO A 48 -4.02 30.25 18.66
C PRO A 48 -2.57 30.55 18.27
N ASP A 49 -1.92 31.46 19.02
CA ASP A 49 -0.53 31.89 18.74
C ASP A 49 0.49 30.75 18.88
N GLU A 50 0.17 29.71 19.65
CA GLU A 50 0.98 28.49 19.82
C GLU A 50 0.80 27.41 18.76
N ALA A 51 -0.13 27.58 17.83
CA ALA A 51 -0.35 26.64 16.74
C ALA A 51 0.79 26.72 15.72
N TRP A 52 1.13 25.57 15.11
CA TRP A 52 2.09 25.48 13.99
C TRP A 52 1.50 24.81 12.75
N TYR A 53 0.23 24.40 12.82
CA TYR A 53 -0.57 23.94 11.72
C TYR A 53 -1.82 24.80 11.59
N HIS A 54 -1.88 25.60 10.50
CA HIS A 54 -2.85 26.70 10.31
C HIS A 54 -3.67 26.53 9.03
N TYR A 55 -4.11 25.34 8.72
CA TYR A 55 -4.87 25.07 7.48
C TYR A 55 -6.07 26.01 7.36
N ASP A 56 -6.26 26.65 6.19
CA ASP A 56 -7.17 27.79 6.02
C ASP A 56 -8.31 27.57 5.00
N ASP A 57 -8.40 26.40 4.35
CA ASP A 57 -9.52 26.09 3.45
C ASP A 57 -10.82 25.90 4.25
N TRP A 58 -11.66 26.93 4.23
CA TRP A 58 -12.93 26.99 4.95
C TRP A 58 -13.94 25.88 4.56
N THR A 59 -13.72 25.15 3.45
CA THR A 59 -14.55 24.02 3.02
C THR A 59 -14.17 22.71 3.68
N CYS A 60 -13.03 22.69 4.38
CA CYS A 60 -12.47 21.53 5.02
C CYS A 60 -13.07 21.29 6.41
N ASP A 61 -13.59 20.10 6.65
CA ASP A 61 -14.05 19.67 7.96
C ASP A 61 -12.89 19.06 8.79
N TYR A 62 -13.18 18.52 9.96
CA TYR A 62 -12.17 17.96 10.85
C TYR A 62 -11.41 16.79 10.21
N GLU A 63 -12.09 15.89 9.51
CA GLU A 63 -11.47 14.73 8.86
C GLU A 63 -10.56 15.15 7.72
N CYS A 64 -11.01 16.12 6.93
CA CYS A 64 -10.20 16.74 5.89
C CYS A 64 -8.93 17.37 6.48
N MET A 65 -9.05 18.15 7.56
CA MET A 65 -7.90 18.78 8.22
C MET A 65 -6.90 17.75 8.76
N ALA A 66 -7.38 16.59 9.24
CA ALA A 66 -6.49 15.52 9.70
C ALA A 66 -5.74 14.86 8.53
N MET A 67 -6.36 14.75 7.36
CA MET A 67 -5.70 14.25 6.15
C MET A 67 -4.63 15.21 5.62
N GLU A 68 -4.90 16.51 5.60
CA GLU A 68 -3.94 17.53 5.20
C GLU A 68 -2.77 17.62 6.18
N TYR A 69 -3.05 17.53 7.47
CA TYR A 69 -2.00 17.46 8.49
C TYR A 69 -1.06 16.26 8.31
N LEU A 70 -1.63 15.07 8.09
CA LEU A 70 -0.84 13.87 7.78
C LEU A 70 0.00 14.08 6.51
N TYR A 71 -0.55 14.73 5.48
CA TYR A 71 0.16 15.06 4.26
C TYR A 71 1.39 15.92 4.56
N TRP A 72 1.23 17.04 5.28
CA TRP A 72 2.34 17.93 5.64
C TRP A 72 3.43 17.20 6.42
N CYS A 73 3.07 16.39 7.41
CA CYS A 73 4.01 15.61 8.20
C CYS A 73 4.81 14.61 7.35
N VAL A 74 4.15 13.88 6.45
CA VAL A 74 4.79 12.89 5.58
C VAL A 74 5.74 13.55 4.58
N VAL A 75 5.33 14.62 3.90
CA VAL A 75 6.18 15.29 2.91
C VAL A 75 7.35 16.03 3.57
N THR A 76 7.19 16.52 4.80
CA THR A 76 8.28 17.07 5.60
C THR A 76 9.29 16.00 5.99
N ASN A 77 8.82 14.83 6.46
CA ASN A 77 9.69 13.70 6.79
C ASN A 77 10.49 13.21 5.57
N MET A 78 9.90 13.23 4.38
CA MET A 78 10.58 12.89 3.13
C MET A 78 11.55 13.97 2.63
N GLY A 79 11.64 15.13 3.28
CA GLY A 79 12.53 16.24 2.90
C GLY A 79 12.09 16.99 1.64
N ILE A 80 10.85 16.82 1.18
CA ILE A 80 10.33 17.44 -0.06
C ILE A 80 10.19 18.96 0.10
N LEU A 81 9.94 19.44 1.33
CA LEU A 81 9.68 20.86 1.63
C LEU A 81 10.93 21.65 2.03
N ALA A 82 12.09 21.02 2.08
CA ALA A 82 13.28 21.58 2.74
C ALA A 82 13.95 22.75 1.98
N ASP A 83 13.51 23.10 0.76
CA ASP A 83 14.01 24.29 0.07
C ASP A 83 13.40 25.58 0.64
N THR A 84 14.19 26.65 0.66
CA THR A 84 13.81 27.92 1.31
C THR A 84 12.59 28.59 0.66
N GLU A 85 12.41 28.44 -0.64
CA GLU A 85 11.29 29.07 -1.36
C GLU A 85 9.97 28.38 -1.00
N THR A 86 9.96 27.04 -1.04
CA THR A 86 8.81 26.22 -0.61
C THR A 86 8.47 26.48 0.85
N CYS A 87 9.46 26.42 1.74
CA CYS A 87 9.28 26.63 3.16
C CYS A 87 8.62 28.00 3.47
N ASN A 88 9.10 29.06 2.84
CA ASN A 88 8.51 30.39 3.01
C ASN A 88 7.10 30.50 2.40
N GLY A 89 6.84 29.77 1.32
CA GLY A 89 5.55 29.79 0.62
C GLY A 89 4.42 29.12 1.39
N ILE A 90 4.73 28.18 2.27
CA ILE A 90 3.75 27.40 3.06
C ILE A 90 3.68 27.77 4.53
N ALA A 91 4.51 28.73 4.98
CA ALA A 91 4.62 29.10 6.40
C ALA A 91 3.33 29.61 7.03
N ASN A 92 2.35 30.05 6.21
CA ASN A 92 1.02 30.42 6.67
C ASN A 92 0.11 29.22 6.99
N GLU A 93 0.46 28.01 6.54
CA GLU A 93 -0.30 26.80 6.80
C GLU A 93 0.49 25.78 7.62
N TRP A 94 1.80 25.65 7.36
CA TRP A 94 2.66 24.67 7.98
C TRP A 94 4.04 25.26 8.31
N GLU A 95 4.38 25.34 9.59
CA GLU A 95 5.64 25.94 10.03
C GLU A 95 6.82 24.96 10.03
N PRO A 96 6.67 23.67 10.44
CA PRO A 96 7.79 22.72 10.53
C PRO A 96 8.22 22.17 9.15
N CYS A 97 8.68 23.02 8.23
CA CYS A 97 9.00 22.67 6.85
C CYS A 97 10.34 21.91 6.64
N SER A 98 11.15 21.72 7.68
CA SER A 98 12.36 20.90 7.62
C SER A 98 12.32 19.80 8.68
N LEU A 99 13.10 18.73 8.45
CA LEU A 99 13.13 17.60 9.37
C LEU A 99 13.54 18.02 10.80
N GLU A 100 14.50 18.95 10.93
CA GLU A 100 14.96 19.46 12.23
C GLU A 100 13.87 20.27 12.95
N LEU A 101 13.13 21.09 12.20
CA LEU A 101 11.99 21.84 12.75
C LEU A 101 10.86 20.90 13.12
N PHE A 102 10.59 19.90 12.31
CA PHE A 102 9.53 18.91 12.56
C PHE A 102 9.84 18.10 13.83
N GLU A 103 11.08 17.60 14.00
CA GLU A 103 11.52 16.89 15.21
C GLU A 103 11.39 17.74 16.47
N SER A 104 11.72 19.03 16.40
CA SER A 104 11.71 19.92 17.56
C SER A 104 10.34 20.51 17.88
N THR A 105 9.45 20.67 16.92
CA THR A 105 8.15 21.33 17.07
C THR A 105 7.02 20.32 17.25
N ASP A 106 6.96 19.29 16.44
CA ASP A 106 5.87 18.32 16.42
C ASP A 106 6.35 16.92 16.78
N ILE A 107 6.74 16.73 18.02
CA ILE A 107 7.31 15.49 18.53
C ILE A 107 6.35 14.30 18.38
N LEU A 108 5.03 14.52 18.52
CA LEU A 108 4.04 13.46 18.44
C LEU A 108 4.00 12.88 17.03
N MET A 109 3.81 13.72 16.02
CA MET A 109 3.77 13.27 14.63
C MET A 109 5.14 12.87 14.10
N PHE A 110 6.21 13.51 14.52
CA PHE A 110 7.57 13.09 14.16
C PHE A 110 7.80 11.62 14.54
N ASN A 111 7.49 11.25 15.79
CA ASN A 111 7.63 9.87 16.25
C ASN A 111 6.72 8.90 15.48
N LEU A 112 5.49 9.31 15.18
CA LEU A 112 4.54 8.49 14.43
C LEU A 112 5.00 8.27 12.99
N VAL A 113 5.44 9.32 12.30
CA VAL A 113 5.81 9.27 10.87
C VAL A 113 7.15 8.58 10.66
N THR A 114 8.14 8.78 11.53
CA THR A 114 9.49 8.20 11.39
C THR A 114 9.57 6.74 11.81
N ASN A 115 8.59 6.22 12.54
CA ASN A 115 8.55 4.82 12.92
C ASN A 115 8.19 3.94 11.71
N SER A 116 9.14 3.15 11.24
CA SER A 116 8.97 2.23 10.09
C SER A 116 7.86 1.20 10.25
N GLU A 117 7.50 0.85 11.49
CA GLU A 117 6.40 -0.07 11.77
C GLU A 117 5.02 0.53 11.42
N ASN A 118 4.91 1.85 11.39
CA ASN A 118 3.68 2.57 11.07
C ASN A 118 3.39 2.66 9.56
N LYS A 119 4.28 2.11 8.72
CA LYS A 119 4.09 1.91 7.27
C LYS A 119 3.89 3.18 6.42
N LEU A 120 4.23 4.34 6.94
CA LEU A 120 4.25 5.57 6.14
C LEU A 120 5.52 5.67 5.27
N PRO A 121 5.46 6.36 4.13
CA PRO A 121 6.61 6.55 3.25
C PRO A 121 7.74 7.31 3.98
N GLN A 122 8.97 6.81 3.86
CA GLN A 122 10.16 7.40 4.50
C GLN A 122 11.06 8.15 3.50
N LEU A 123 10.90 7.90 2.22
CA LEU A 123 11.72 8.47 1.16
C LEU A 123 10.85 9.07 0.06
N ALA A 124 11.26 10.23 -0.43
CA ALA A 124 10.63 10.83 -1.59
C ALA A 124 10.87 9.96 -2.84
N PRO A 125 9.87 9.82 -3.72
CA PRO A 125 10.06 9.16 -4.99
C PRO A 125 11.14 9.89 -5.80
N ASP A 126 12.14 9.16 -6.27
CA ASP A 126 13.26 9.71 -7.04
C ASP A 126 12.98 9.87 -8.55
N GLY A 127 11.78 9.50 -8.98
CA GLY A 127 11.37 9.55 -10.39
C GLY A 127 11.95 8.42 -11.26
N ASN A 128 12.78 7.56 -10.71
CA ASN A 128 13.38 6.45 -11.43
C ASN A 128 12.50 5.20 -11.40
N TYR A 129 11.24 5.37 -11.77
CA TYR A 129 10.32 4.25 -11.91
C TYR A 129 10.61 3.50 -13.21
N CYS A 130 11.16 2.29 -13.11
CA CYS A 130 11.29 1.35 -14.24
C CYS A 130 12.10 1.87 -15.44
N THR A 131 13.18 2.63 -15.24
CA THR A 131 14.09 3.01 -16.33
C THR A 131 15.11 1.93 -16.69
N GLU A 132 15.21 0.87 -15.91
CA GLU A 132 16.00 -0.27 -16.30
C GLU A 132 15.10 -1.36 -16.85
N GLN A 133 15.41 -1.85 -18.04
CA GLN A 133 14.91 -3.11 -18.53
C GLN A 133 15.06 -4.10 -17.36
N VAL A 134 13.96 -4.73 -16.96
CA VAL A 134 14.04 -5.85 -16.04
C VAL A 134 14.90 -6.88 -16.75
N ASP A 135 16.19 -6.86 -16.49
CA ASP A 135 17.04 -7.99 -16.81
C ASP A 135 16.46 -9.18 -16.07
N THR A 136 16.02 -10.16 -16.82
CA THR A 136 15.37 -11.37 -16.30
C THR A 136 16.31 -12.19 -15.38
N ASP A 137 17.53 -11.70 -15.13
CA ASP A 137 18.54 -12.33 -14.29
C ASP A 137 18.84 -11.60 -12.97
N SER A 138 18.14 -10.51 -12.64
CA SER A 138 18.29 -9.87 -11.32
C SER A 138 17.30 -10.46 -10.35
N GLU A 139 17.80 -11.11 -9.32
CA GLU A 139 17.04 -11.51 -8.14
C GLU A 139 16.31 -10.30 -7.54
N ILE A 140 15.14 -10.00 -8.09
CA ILE A 140 14.16 -9.25 -7.33
C ILE A 140 13.69 -10.24 -6.28
N ILE A 141 14.10 -10.02 -5.04
CA ILE A 141 13.39 -10.59 -3.90
C ILE A 141 12.24 -9.61 -3.60
N PRO A 142 11.08 -9.73 -4.25
CA PRO A 142 9.87 -9.15 -3.72
C PRO A 142 9.51 -10.03 -2.55
N GLY A 143 9.41 -9.46 -1.38
CA GLY A 143 8.95 -10.22 -0.24
C GLY A 143 7.70 -11.02 -0.62
N ASP A 144 7.81 -12.32 -0.55
CA ASP A 144 6.80 -13.25 -0.07
C ASP A 144 5.45 -13.42 -0.81
N TYR A 145 5.28 -12.92 -2.04
CA TYR A 145 4.07 -13.26 -2.82
C TYR A 145 4.38 -14.36 -3.84
N PRO A 146 3.57 -15.41 -3.93
CA PRO A 146 3.75 -16.44 -4.95
C PRO A 146 3.59 -15.79 -6.33
N LEU A 147 4.67 -15.79 -7.12
CA LEU A 147 4.59 -15.46 -8.54
C LEU A 147 3.75 -16.53 -9.22
N LEU A 148 2.78 -16.13 -10.01
CA LEU A 148 1.93 -17.02 -10.80
C LEU A 148 1.88 -16.49 -12.24
N SER A 149 2.40 -17.25 -13.18
CA SER A 149 2.37 -16.93 -14.60
C SER A 149 1.75 -18.05 -15.43
N LEU A 150 1.07 -17.68 -16.53
CA LEU A 150 0.25 -18.56 -17.33
C LEU A 150 0.62 -18.36 -18.81
N TYR A 151 1.14 -19.40 -19.46
CA TYR A 151 1.52 -19.31 -20.87
C TYR A 151 1.29 -20.63 -21.63
N PRO A 152 0.71 -20.55 -22.84
CA PRO A 152 0.08 -19.37 -23.46
C PRO A 152 -1.21 -18.96 -22.75
N ASN A 153 -1.59 -17.67 -22.85
CA ASN A 153 -2.88 -17.15 -22.42
C ASN A 153 -3.29 -15.98 -23.36
N PRO A 154 -4.33 -16.13 -24.21
CA PRO A 154 -5.24 -17.28 -24.34
C PRO A 154 -4.56 -18.57 -24.82
N PHE A 155 -5.17 -19.75 -24.56
CA PHE A 155 -4.59 -21.05 -24.86
C PHE A 155 -5.57 -22.02 -25.52
N ASN A 156 -5.03 -23.11 -26.15
CA ASN A 156 -5.79 -24.17 -26.80
C ASN A 156 -4.96 -25.45 -26.96
N PRO A 157 -5.29 -26.59 -26.41
CA PRO A 157 -6.10 -26.77 -25.20
C PRO A 157 -5.22 -26.79 -23.95
N THR A 158 -3.90 -26.59 -24.07
CA THR A 158 -2.93 -26.71 -22.96
C THR A 158 -2.30 -25.37 -22.63
N SER A 159 -2.08 -25.13 -21.33
CA SER A 159 -1.32 -23.98 -20.83
C SER A 159 -0.41 -24.42 -19.69
N THR A 160 0.77 -23.82 -19.64
CA THR A 160 1.74 -24.00 -18.57
C THR A 160 1.49 -22.96 -17.47
N ILE A 161 1.39 -23.46 -16.26
CA ILE A 161 1.23 -22.67 -15.04
C ILE A 161 2.55 -22.73 -14.30
N GLN A 162 3.25 -21.59 -14.23
CA GLN A 162 4.50 -21.45 -13.48
C GLN A 162 4.24 -20.65 -12.21
N PHE A 163 4.79 -21.11 -11.10
CA PHE A 163 4.69 -20.41 -9.82
C PHE A 163 5.90 -20.64 -8.93
N HIS A 164 6.16 -19.66 -8.08
CA HIS A 164 7.27 -19.69 -7.12
C HIS A 164 6.74 -19.87 -5.69
N ILE A 165 7.40 -20.72 -4.91
CA ILE A 165 7.13 -20.89 -3.48
C ILE A 165 8.33 -20.36 -2.70
N GLY A 166 8.10 -19.35 -1.85
CA GLY A 166 9.13 -18.72 -1.03
C GLY A 166 9.79 -19.67 -0.02
N ILE A 167 10.94 -19.26 0.51
CA ILE A 167 11.85 -20.09 1.34
C ILE A 167 11.49 -20.15 2.84
N GLU A 168 10.32 -19.66 3.24
CA GLU A 168 9.95 -19.52 4.68
C GLU A 168 9.90 -20.83 5.46
N ALA A 169 9.73 -21.97 4.80
CA ALA A 169 9.69 -23.29 5.43
C ALA A 169 10.25 -24.36 4.49
N GLN A 170 10.73 -25.46 5.06
CA GLN A 170 11.22 -26.61 4.27
C GLN A 170 10.13 -27.21 3.35
N PHE A 171 8.86 -27.09 3.73
CA PHE A 171 7.68 -27.49 2.96
C PHE A 171 6.51 -26.56 3.26
N ILE A 172 5.79 -26.15 2.23
CA ILE A 172 4.59 -25.31 2.35
C ILE A 172 3.40 -26.08 1.79
N LEU A 173 2.30 -26.12 2.56
CA LEU A 173 1.04 -26.66 2.06
C LEU A 173 0.52 -25.77 0.92
N SER A 174 0.43 -26.35 -0.26
CA SER A 174 0.05 -25.64 -1.48
C SER A 174 -1.18 -26.27 -2.10
N LEU A 175 -2.07 -25.41 -2.59
CA LEU A 175 -3.29 -25.80 -3.30
C LEU A 175 -3.35 -24.97 -4.59
N LEU A 176 -3.33 -25.63 -5.73
CA LEU A 176 -3.49 -25.00 -7.05
C LEU A 176 -4.78 -25.51 -7.69
N GLN A 177 -5.71 -24.62 -7.95
CA GLN A 177 -7.05 -24.95 -8.45
C GLN A 177 -7.41 -24.11 -9.66
N ILE A 178 -8.22 -24.70 -10.53
CA ILE A 178 -8.90 -24.01 -11.63
C ILE A 178 -10.35 -23.77 -11.20
N ILE A 179 -10.83 -22.55 -11.42
CA ILE A 179 -12.15 -22.08 -10.97
C ILE A 179 -12.87 -21.48 -12.18
N ASP A 180 -14.15 -21.75 -12.33
CA ASP A 180 -14.99 -21.12 -13.36
C ASP A 180 -15.44 -19.69 -12.95
N ILE A 181 -16.15 -19.02 -13.86
CA ILE A 181 -16.70 -17.66 -13.62
C ILE A 181 -17.75 -17.58 -12.50
N ASN A 182 -18.29 -18.72 -12.06
CA ASN A 182 -19.29 -18.80 -10.98
C ASN A 182 -18.63 -19.11 -9.63
N GLY A 183 -17.29 -19.29 -9.61
CA GLY A 183 -16.54 -19.64 -8.41
C GLY A 183 -16.51 -21.13 -8.10
N HIS A 184 -16.97 -22.01 -9.02
CA HIS A 184 -16.89 -23.46 -8.83
C HIS A 184 -15.49 -23.96 -9.19
N ILE A 185 -14.94 -24.82 -8.35
CA ILE A 185 -13.69 -25.51 -8.63
C ILE A 185 -13.97 -26.55 -9.72
N VAL A 186 -13.31 -26.39 -10.87
CA VAL A 186 -13.44 -27.32 -12.02
C VAL A 186 -12.32 -28.36 -12.01
N GLU A 187 -11.15 -28.01 -11.45
CA GLU A 187 -10.04 -28.94 -11.31
C GLU A 187 -9.11 -28.54 -10.19
N THR A 188 -8.45 -29.52 -9.56
CA THR A 188 -7.39 -29.31 -8.56
C THR A 188 -6.11 -29.92 -9.08
N LEU A 189 -5.15 -29.07 -9.43
CA LEU A 189 -3.88 -29.47 -10.03
C LEU A 189 -2.84 -29.85 -8.98
N VAL A 190 -2.84 -29.15 -7.84
CA VAL A 190 -1.97 -29.45 -6.68
C VAL A 190 -2.80 -29.39 -5.40
N ASN A 191 -2.58 -30.40 -4.55
CA ASN A 191 -3.10 -30.42 -3.19
C ASN A 191 -2.09 -31.17 -2.31
N GLY A 192 -1.12 -30.46 -1.77
CA GLY A 192 -0.08 -31.09 -0.97
C GLY A 192 1.05 -30.16 -0.58
N LYS A 193 2.08 -30.74 0.03
CA LYS A 193 3.28 -30.04 0.44
C LYS A 193 4.26 -29.95 -0.73
N LEU A 194 4.67 -28.74 -1.06
CA LEU A 194 5.71 -28.46 -2.03
C LEU A 194 6.96 -27.89 -1.36
N HIS A 195 8.10 -28.12 -1.99
CA HIS A 195 9.36 -27.48 -1.60
C HIS A 195 9.38 -26.01 -2.03
N PRO A 196 10.16 -25.16 -1.35
CA PRO A 196 10.49 -23.86 -1.87
C PRO A 196 11.15 -23.93 -3.26
N GLY A 197 10.94 -22.91 -4.08
CA GLY A 197 11.50 -22.81 -5.42
C GLY A 197 10.43 -22.71 -6.52
N ASP A 198 10.88 -22.86 -7.76
CA ASP A 198 10.05 -22.73 -8.94
C ASP A 198 9.35 -24.05 -9.26
N HIS A 199 8.08 -23.95 -9.61
CA HIS A 199 7.22 -25.06 -10.00
C HIS A 199 6.55 -24.79 -11.33
N GLU A 200 6.40 -25.85 -12.12
CA GLU A 200 5.72 -25.79 -13.42
C GLU A 200 4.75 -26.95 -13.53
N ILE A 201 3.52 -26.64 -13.94
CA ILE A 201 2.44 -27.62 -14.15
C ILE A 201 1.74 -27.32 -15.45
N ASN A 202 1.53 -28.34 -16.27
CA ASN A 202 0.75 -28.21 -17.49
C ASN A 202 -0.72 -28.55 -17.19
N TRP A 203 -1.62 -27.64 -17.56
CA TRP A 203 -3.04 -27.85 -17.53
C TRP A 203 -3.55 -28.19 -18.93
N ASP A 204 -4.13 -29.38 -19.08
CA ASP A 204 -4.84 -29.80 -20.30
C ASP A 204 -6.35 -29.61 -20.10
N ALA A 205 -6.89 -28.61 -20.77
CA ALA A 205 -8.30 -28.24 -20.72
C ALA A 205 -9.13 -28.86 -21.86
N SER A 206 -8.71 -29.98 -22.46
CA SER A 206 -9.39 -30.64 -23.55
C SER A 206 -10.85 -31.00 -23.27
N ASP A 207 -11.14 -31.30 -22.00
CA ASP A 207 -12.50 -31.70 -21.57
C ASP A 207 -13.39 -30.50 -21.13
N PHE A 208 -12.82 -29.29 -21.07
CA PHE A 208 -13.56 -28.10 -20.60
C PHE A 208 -14.05 -27.24 -21.77
N PRO A 209 -15.18 -26.52 -21.65
CA PRO A 209 -15.67 -25.62 -22.68
C PRO A 209 -14.80 -24.38 -22.83
N SER A 210 -14.78 -23.77 -24.02
CA SER A 210 -14.16 -22.45 -24.20
C SER A 210 -14.75 -21.43 -23.25
N GLY A 211 -13.91 -20.61 -22.65
CA GLY A 211 -14.37 -19.65 -21.67
C GLY A 211 -13.26 -19.02 -20.84
N VAL A 212 -13.67 -18.22 -19.86
CA VAL A 212 -12.78 -17.61 -18.87
C VAL A 212 -12.73 -18.50 -17.65
N TYR A 213 -11.51 -18.77 -17.20
CA TYR A 213 -11.20 -19.50 -15.96
C TYR A 213 -10.26 -18.68 -15.11
N PHE A 214 -10.14 -19.05 -13.86
CA PHE A 214 -9.20 -18.47 -12.92
C PHE A 214 -8.31 -19.58 -12.35
N VAL A 215 -7.01 -19.34 -12.38
CA VAL A 215 -6.02 -20.19 -11.71
C VAL A 215 -5.77 -19.59 -10.35
N GLN A 216 -6.09 -20.32 -9.30
CA GLN A 216 -5.89 -19.88 -7.92
C GLN A 216 -4.82 -20.73 -7.26
N LEU A 217 -3.74 -20.08 -6.82
CA LEU A 217 -2.68 -20.68 -6.00
C LEU A 217 -2.85 -20.19 -4.55
N LYS A 218 -2.95 -21.16 -3.63
CA LYS A 218 -2.95 -20.90 -2.19
C LYS A 218 -1.74 -21.57 -1.57
N THR A 219 -0.90 -20.79 -0.88
CA THR A 219 0.31 -21.24 -0.20
C THR A 219 0.33 -20.68 1.22
N GLY A 220 0.20 -21.55 2.23
CA GLY A 220 0.03 -21.09 3.61
C GLY A 220 -1.16 -20.13 3.75
N ASN A 221 -0.90 -18.90 4.16
CA ASN A 221 -1.92 -17.84 4.33
C ASN A 221 -2.06 -16.93 3.09
N LYS A 222 -1.29 -17.18 2.02
CA LYS A 222 -1.27 -16.34 0.83
C LYS A 222 -2.11 -16.96 -0.28
N ILE A 223 -2.84 -16.10 -1.01
CA ILE A 223 -3.65 -16.50 -2.16
C ILE A 223 -3.29 -15.59 -3.33
N LYS A 224 -2.98 -16.20 -4.48
CA LYS A 224 -2.80 -15.50 -5.77
C LYS A 224 -3.79 -16.07 -6.77
N THR A 225 -4.44 -15.21 -7.54
CA THR A 225 -5.40 -15.61 -8.58
C THR A 225 -5.09 -14.88 -9.87
N GLU A 226 -5.01 -15.63 -10.97
CA GLU A 226 -4.77 -15.11 -12.31
C GLU A 226 -5.86 -15.61 -13.29
N LYS A 227 -6.24 -14.75 -14.24
CA LYS A 227 -7.23 -15.07 -15.26
C LYS A 227 -6.58 -15.80 -16.43
N ILE A 228 -7.24 -16.88 -16.94
CA ILE A 228 -6.83 -17.62 -18.12
C ILE A 228 -8.02 -17.80 -19.06
N ILE A 229 -7.79 -17.78 -20.38
CA ILE A 229 -8.82 -17.85 -21.40
C ILE A 229 -8.57 -19.07 -22.30
N LEU A 230 -9.51 -20.01 -22.26
CA LEU A 230 -9.52 -21.18 -23.15
C LEU A 230 -10.28 -20.85 -24.45
N LEU A 231 -9.61 -21.06 -25.58
CA LEU A 231 -10.18 -20.93 -26.93
C LEU A 231 -10.08 -22.28 -27.63
N LYS A 232 -11.20 -22.87 -27.97
CA LYS A 232 -11.30 -24.07 -28.82
C LYS A 232 -11.82 -23.72 -30.20
#